data_72c7ccdf4f2d4386d474786cb9ebbb77
#
_entry.id   72c7ccdf4f2d4386d474786cb9ebbb77
#
_cell.length_a   1.000
_cell.length_b   1.000
_cell.length_c   1.000
_cell.angle_alpha   90.00
_cell.angle_beta   90.00
_cell.angle_gamma   90.00
#
_symmetry.space_group_name_H-M   'P 1'
#
loop_
_entity.id
_entity.type
_entity.pdbx_description
1 polymer ?
#
loop_
_entity_poly.entity_id
_entity_poly.type
_entity_poly.pdbx_seq_one_letter_code
_entity_poly.pdbx_strand_id
1 'polypeptide(L)'
;MIFFTTYSKKLENLIAGVIFLITFSVYFSTMAPTVSFWDTGEFIATSHILGVPHPPGSPLFLLVGKFFSLIPISSDIAFRVNIFSPIISALTISLLFLICNQFIDRVDPNDNNNFFKMWSSLTASLTFAFTHSHWFNAVETEVYAFSGFMTALVVFLIMRWSQKIHDSNHIIYLIFISYCNLLKPL
;
A
#
# COMPACT_ATOMS: atom_id res chain seq x y z
N MET A 1 28.26 -11.63 13.13
CA MET A 1 26.79 -11.74 13.17
C MET A 1 26.08 -10.52 12.60
N ILE A 2 26.50 -9.28 12.86
CA ILE A 2 25.87 -8.02 12.37
C ILE A 2 25.92 -7.88 10.83
N PHE A 3 26.94 -8.36 10.15
CA PHE A 3 27.12 -8.22 8.70
C PHE A 3 26.11 -9.03 7.86
N PHE A 4 25.73 -10.22 8.31
CA PHE A 4 24.74 -11.06 7.63
C PHE A 4 23.32 -10.52 7.77
N THR A 5 22.98 -9.95 8.91
CA THR A 5 21.66 -9.34 9.13
C THR A 5 21.44 -8.05 8.29
N THR A 6 22.51 -7.28 8.07
CA THR A 6 22.44 -6.05 7.25
C THR A 6 22.29 -6.37 5.77
N TYR A 7 22.97 -7.40 5.27
CA TYR A 7 22.85 -7.85 3.88
C TYR A 7 21.43 -8.39 3.59
N SER A 8 20.89 -9.18 4.50
CA SER A 8 19.52 -9.71 4.39
C SER A 8 18.47 -8.60 4.27
N LYS A 9 18.51 -7.58 5.12
CA LYS A 9 17.55 -6.45 5.07
C LYS A 9 17.66 -5.60 3.80
N LYS A 10 18.85 -5.40 3.27
CA LYS A 10 19.02 -4.71 1.98
C LYS A 10 18.38 -5.50 0.84
N LEU A 11 18.55 -6.82 0.84
CA LEU A 11 17.98 -7.71 -0.14
C LEU A 11 16.44 -7.73 -0.04
N GLU A 12 15.89 -7.81 1.18
CA GLU A 12 14.44 -7.72 1.42
C GLU A 12 13.84 -6.43 0.85
N ASN A 13 14.47 -5.29 1.12
CA ASN A 13 14.02 -4.00 0.60
C ASN A 13 14.14 -3.91 -0.94
N LEU A 14 15.20 -4.49 -1.52
CA LEU A 14 15.36 -4.56 -2.97
C LEU A 14 14.25 -5.39 -3.60
N ILE A 15 13.94 -6.56 -3.04
CA ILE A 15 12.85 -7.43 -3.52
C ILE A 15 11.51 -6.71 -3.38
N ALA A 16 11.24 -6.04 -2.26
CA ALA A 16 10.04 -5.23 -2.09
C ALA A 16 9.91 -4.14 -3.17
N GLY A 17 11.02 -3.50 -3.54
CA GLY A 17 11.08 -2.54 -4.64
C GLY A 17 10.79 -3.18 -6.01
N VAL A 18 11.32 -4.38 -6.26
CA VAL A 18 11.04 -5.13 -7.49
C VAL A 18 9.57 -5.55 -7.57
N ILE A 19 9.00 -6.02 -6.45
CA ILE A 19 7.57 -6.35 -6.35
C ILE A 19 6.72 -5.12 -6.67
N PHE A 20 7.08 -3.96 -6.09
CA PHE A 20 6.40 -2.70 -6.40
C PHE A 20 6.41 -2.41 -7.91
N LEU A 21 7.58 -2.47 -8.54
CA LEU A 21 7.71 -2.14 -9.97
C LEU A 21 6.92 -3.11 -10.85
N ILE A 22 6.94 -4.39 -10.55
CA ILE A 22 6.19 -5.41 -11.31
C ILE A 22 4.69 -5.18 -11.15
N THR A 23 4.19 -5.11 -9.92
CA THR A 23 2.75 -4.96 -9.66
C THR A 23 2.23 -3.60 -10.14
N PHE A 24 3.00 -2.53 -9.94
CA PHE A 24 2.66 -1.21 -10.48
C PHE A 24 2.56 -1.24 -12.01
N SER A 25 3.52 -1.85 -12.71
CA SER A 25 3.49 -1.94 -14.18
C SER A 25 2.26 -2.68 -14.68
N VAL A 26 1.88 -3.78 -14.02
CA VAL A 26 0.69 -4.56 -14.37
C VAL A 26 -0.59 -3.76 -14.10
N TYR A 27 -0.75 -3.18 -12.92
CA TYR A 27 -1.94 -2.39 -12.59
C TYR A 27 -2.06 -1.14 -13.46
N PHE A 28 -0.96 -0.44 -13.69
CA PHE A 28 -0.94 0.74 -14.57
C PHE A 28 -1.32 0.40 -16.01
N SER A 29 -0.84 -0.74 -16.55
CA SER A 29 -1.17 -1.16 -17.91
C SER A 29 -2.62 -1.61 -18.08
N THR A 30 -3.29 -1.99 -16.99
CA THR A 30 -4.69 -2.44 -16.96
C THR A 30 -5.63 -1.42 -16.31
N MET A 31 -5.10 -0.27 -15.91
CA MET A 31 -5.87 0.81 -15.28
C MET A 31 -6.94 1.37 -16.23
N ALA A 32 -8.09 1.73 -15.67
CA ALA A 32 -9.14 2.41 -16.41
C ALA A 32 -8.60 3.72 -17.04
N PRO A 33 -8.69 3.89 -18.36
CA PRO A 33 -8.13 5.06 -19.04
C PRO A 33 -8.92 6.35 -18.77
N THR A 34 -10.16 6.23 -18.33
CA THR A 34 -11.06 7.31 -17.98
C THR A 34 -11.98 6.87 -16.84
N VAL A 35 -13.15 7.50 -16.68
CA VAL A 35 -14.16 7.09 -15.69
C VAL A 35 -14.60 5.66 -15.95
N SER A 36 -14.54 4.83 -14.92
CA SER A 36 -15.06 3.45 -14.94
C SER A 36 -16.45 3.37 -14.30
N PHE A 37 -16.86 2.19 -13.90
CA PHE A 37 -18.18 1.92 -13.33
C PHE A 37 -18.25 2.30 -11.83
N TRP A 38 -19.43 2.14 -11.23
CA TRP A 38 -19.73 2.34 -9.81
C TRP A 38 -19.44 3.78 -9.36
N ASP A 39 -18.90 3.94 -8.17
CA ASP A 39 -18.68 5.23 -7.52
C ASP A 39 -17.43 5.99 -8.01
N THR A 40 -16.66 5.38 -8.93
CA THR A 40 -15.42 5.95 -9.48
C THR A 40 -15.63 7.37 -10.03
N GLY A 41 -16.72 7.58 -10.77
CA GLY A 41 -17.05 8.91 -11.31
C GLY A 41 -17.30 9.95 -10.22
N GLU A 42 -17.98 9.56 -9.16
CA GLU A 42 -18.23 10.44 -8.01
C GLU A 42 -16.93 10.79 -7.30
N PHE A 43 -16.05 9.80 -7.03
CA PHE A 43 -14.77 10.04 -6.36
C PHE A 43 -13.83 10.90 -7.21
N ILE A 44 -13.79 10.74 -8.52
CA ILE A 44 -13.01 11.58 -9.42
C ILE A 44 -13.53 13.02 -9.39
N ALA A 45 -14.84 13.21 -9.55
CA ALA A 45 -15.45 14.53 -9.57
C ALA A 45 -15.28 15.26 -8.23
N THR A 46 -15.62 14.59 -7.12
CA THR A 46 -15.50 15.17 -5.77
C THR A 46 -14.06 15.43 -5.38
N SER A 47 -13.10 14.60 -5.80
CA SER A 47 -11.67 14.89 -5.63
C SER A 47 -11.27 16.16 -6.39
N HIS A 48 -11.70 16.31 -7.65
CA HIS A 48 -11.31 17.44 -8.47
C HIS A 48 -11.85 18.79 -7.95
N ILE A 49 -13.11 18.82 -7.50
CA ILE A 49 -13.74 20.05 -7.00
C ILE A 49 -13.64 20.23 -5.47
N LEU A 50 -13.08 19.26 -4.75
CA LEU A 50 -13.12 19.16 -3.28
C LEU A 50 -14.56 19.15 -2.75
N GLY A 51 -15.43 18.40 -3.42
CA GLY A 51 -16.81 18.18 -3.03
C GLY A 51 -16.95 17.18 -1.87
N VAL A 52 -18.21 16.84 -1.55
CA VAL A 52 -18.55 15.83 -0.53
C VAL A 52 -19.15 14.63 -1.24
N PRO A 53 -18.53 13.45 -1.20
CA PRO A 53 -19.11 12.23 -1.75
C PRO A 53 -20.20 11.71 -0.81
N HIS A 54 -20.88 10.63 -1.23
CA HIS A 54 -21.86 9.94 -0.39
C HIS A 54 -21.27 9.54 0.98
N PRO A 55 -22.12 9.45 2.05
CA PRO A 55 -21.65 9.01 3.37
C PRO A 55 -21.02 7.61 3.34
N PRO A 56 -19.96 7.39 4.17
CA PRO A 56 -19.49 8.24 5.27
C PRO A 56 -18.49 9.34 4.85
N GLY A 57 -18.16 9.44 3.57
CA GLY A 57 -17.14 10.37 3.09
C GLY A 57 -15.71 9.85 3.23
N SER A 58 -14.76 10.45 2.52
CA SER A 58 -13.35 10.02 2.51
C SER A 58 -12.41 11.22 2.36
N PRO A 59 -12.35 12.13 3.34
CA PRO A 59 -11.70 13.44 3.17
C PRO A 59 -10.22 13.34 2.79
N LEU A 60 -9.46 12.42 3.39
CA LEU A 60 -8.05 12.25 3.06
C LEU A 60 -7.87 11.71 1.64
N PHE A 61 -8.70 10.75 1.22
CA PHE A 61 -8.69 10.21 -0.13
C PHE A 61 -8.94 11.32 -1.16
N LEU A 62 -9.94 12.20 -0.92
CA LEU A 62 -10.27 13.31 -1.81
C LEU A 62 -9.13 14.33 -1.92
N LEU A 63 -8.44 14.63 -0.80
CA LEU A 63 -7.27 15.52 -0.81
C LEU A 63 -6.13 14.94 -1.66
N VAL A 64 -5.86 13.65 -1.54
CA VAL A 64 -4.85 12.98 -2.37
C VAL A 64 -5.30 12.93 -3.83
N GLY A 65 -6.56 12.58 -4.10
CA GLY A 65 -7.15 12.61 -5.44
C GLY A 65 -7.08 14.01 -6.07
N LYS A 66 -7.34 15.06 -5.27
CA LYS A 66 -7.14 16.46 -5.71
C LYS A 66 -5.71 16.71 -6.15
N PHE A 67 -4.73 16.30 -5.35
CA PHE A 67 -3.32 16.45 -5.71
C PHE A 67 -3.02 15.79 -7.06
N PHE A 68 -3.46 14.56 -7.28
CA PHE A 68 -3.27 13.87 -8.56
C PHE A 68 -4.01 14.56 -9.72
N SER A 69 -5.20 15.11 -9.50
CA SER A 69 -5.95 15.83 -10.51
C SER A 69 -5.24 17.08 -11.03
N LEU A 70 -4.32 17.66 -10.25
CA LEU A 70 -3.54 18.85 -10.60
C LEU A 70 -2.28 18.55 -11.40
N ILE A 71 -1.79 17.29 -11.39
CA ILE A 71 -0.57 16.92 -12.10
C ILE A 71 -0.88 16.84 -13.62
N PRO A 72 -0.23 17.62 -14.49
CA PRO A 72 -0.57 17.72 -15.90
C PRO A 72 0.01 16.58 -16.76
N ILE A 73 -0.21 15.31 -16.36
CA ILE A 73 0.32 14.11 -17.07
C ILE A 73 -0.61 13.63 -18.19
N SER A 74 -1.85 14.10 -18.23
CA SER A 74 -2.84 13.78 -19.26
C SER A 74 -3.82 14.94 -19.39
N SER A 75 -4.53 15.04 -20.51
CA SER A 75 -5.67 15.96 -20.66
C SER A 75 -6.90 15.48 -19.87
N ASP A 76 -7.06 14.18 -19.68
CA ASP A 76 -8.17 13.58 -18.94
C ASP A 76 -7.89 13.61 -17.43
N ILE A 77 -8.79 14.28 -16.67
CA ILE A 77 -8.72 14.37 -15.21
C ILE A 77 -8.92 12.99 -14.57
N ALA A 78 -9.81 12.16 -15.13
CA ALA A 78 -10.07 10.82 -14.62
C ALA A 78 -8.80 9.96 -14.67
N PHE A 79 -8.07 9.99 -15.79
CA PHE A 79 -6.78 9.30 -15.91
C PHE A 79 -5.79 9.74 -14.82
N ARG A 80 -5.70 11.05 -14.57
CA ARG A 80 -4.78 11.60 -13.55
C ARG A 80 -5.10 11.08 -12.15
N VAL A 81 -6.39 11.03 -11.79
CA VAL A 81 -6.83 10.56 -10.47
C VAL A 81 -6.68 9.04 -10.38
N ASN A 82 -7.01 8.31 -11.46
CA ASN A 82 -6.90 6.84 -11.48
C ASN A 82 -5.47 6.34 -11.19
N ILE A 83 -4.42 7.04 -11.59
CA ILE A 83 -3.03 6.64 -11.34
C ILE A 83 -2.73 6.43 -9.83
N PHE A 84 -3.46 7.09 -8.96
CA PHE A 84 -3.30 6.95 -7.53
C PHE A 84 -3.50 5.50 -7.06
N SER A 85 -4.55 4.81 -7.56
CA SER A 85 -4.90 3.45 -7.14
C SER A 85 -3.82 2.40 -7.47
N PRO A 86 -3.25 2.32 -8.69
CA PRO A 86 -2.11 1.47 -8.99
C PRO A 86 -0.90 1.68 -8.08
N ILE A 87 -0.58 2.94 -7.77
CA ILE A 87 0.58 3.27 -6.92
C ILE A 87 0.39 2.70 -5.52
N ILE A 88 -0.73 3.02 -4.86
CA ILE A 88 -0.95 2.58 -3.48
C ILE A 88 -1.20 1.08 -3.36
N SER A 89 -1.85 0.48 -4.37
CA SER A 89 -2.04 -0.98 -4.41
C SER A 89 -0.71 -1.71 -4.55
N ALA A 90 0.20 -1.24 -5.41
CA ALA A 90 1.54 -1.80 -5.53
C ALA A 90 2.36 -1.62 -4.25
N LEU A 91 2.25 -0.47 -3.57
CA LEU A 91 2.85 -0.25 -2.24
C LEU A 91 2.29 -1.22 -1.20
N THR A 92 0.98 -1.50 -1.25
CA THR A 92 0.34 -2.48 -0.36
C THR A 92 0.97 -3.87 -0.51
N ILE A 93 1.20 -4.32 -1.74
CA ILE A 93 1.84 -5.62 -2.00
C ILE A 93 3.28 -5.66 -1.47
N SER A 94 4.04 -4.58 -1.68
CA SER A 94 5.40 -4.47 -1.14
C SER A 94 5.42 -4.49 0.38
N LEU A 95 4.50 -3.79 1.04
CA LEU A 95 4.35 -3.84 2.49
C LEU A 95 3.95 -5.23 2.96
N LEU A 96 3.03 -5.90 2.27
CA LEU A 96 2.60 -7.27 2.60
C LEU A 96 3.77 -8.24 2.55
N PHE A 97 4.64 -8.15 1.54
CA PHE A 97 5.87 -8.95 1.47
C PHE A 97 6.75 -8.72 2.72
N LEU A 98 6.96 -7.46 3.11
CA LEU A 98 7.77 -7.12 4.29
C LEU A 98 7.10 -7.57 5.60
N ILE A 99 5.77 -7.50 5.69
CA ILE A 99 4.99 -7.99 6.83
C ILE A 99 5.15 -9.52 6.95
N CYS A 100 5.00 -10.26 5.86
CA CYS A 100 5.16 -11.71 5.85
C CYS A 100 6.57 -12.12 6.30
N ASN A 101 7.62 -11.45 5.81
CA ASN A 101 8.99 -11.69 6.26
C ASN A 101 9.14 -11.47 7.77
N GLN A 102 8.65 -10.35 8.28
CA GLN A 102 8.73 -10.05 9.73
C GLN A 102 7.89 -11.02 10.57
N PHE A 103 6.78 -11.49 10.03
CA PHE A 103 5.93 -12.47 10.71
C PHE A 103 6.63 -13.83 10.84
N ILE A 104 7.25 -14.32 9.77
CA ILE A 104 8.02 -15.58 9.78
C ILE A 104 9.17 -15.49 10.78
N ASP A 105 9.93 -14.39 10.82
CA ASP A 105 10.99 -14.15 11.80
C ASP A 105 10.51 -14.23 13.26
N ARG A 106 9.23 -13.98 13.52
CA ARG A 106 8.66 -14.06 14.86
C ARG A 106 8.17 -15.46 15.23
N VAL A 107 7.60 -16.16 14.25
CA VAL A 107 7.06 -17.51 14.46
C VAL A 107 8.20 -18.50 14.68
N ASP A 108 9.29 -18.37 13.93
CA ASP A 108 10.49 -19.18 14.10
C ASP A 108 11.77 -18.33 14.12
N PRO A 109 12.13 -17.78 15.29
CA PRO A 109 13.32 -16.95 15.44
C PRO A 109 14.65 -17.70 15.20
N ASN A 110 14.64 -19.04 15.24
CA ASN A 110 15.81 -19.89 15.09
C ASN A 110 15.98 -20.42 13.66
N ASP A 111 14.97 -20.27 12.81
CA ASP A 111 15.09 -20.66 11.42
C ASP A 111 15.97 -19.66 10.65
N ASN A 112 17.16 -20.14 10.30
CA ASN A 112 18.11 -19.39 9.47
C ASN A 112 17.88 -19.59 7.96
N ASN A 113 16.79 -20.24 7.55
CA ASN A 113 16.49 -20.49 6.15
C ASN A 113 15.90 -19.26 5.46
N ASN A 114 16.76 -18.28 5.19
CA ASN A 114 16.37 -17.06 4.49
C ASN A 114 15.72 -17.33 3.11
N PHE A 115 16.08 -18.43 2.44
CA PHE A 115 15.51 -18.81 1.17
C PHE A 115 14.02 -19.15 1.31
N PHE A 116 13.68 -20.04 2.24
CA PHE A 116 12.31 -20.44 2.50
C PHE A 116 11.43 -19.24 2.89
N LYS A 117 11.90 -18.42 3.81
CA LYS A 117 11.24 -17.20 4.24
C LYS A 117 10.91 -16.26 3.06
N MET A 118 11.92 -15.97 2.24
CA MET A 118 11.75 -15.06 1.10
C MET A 118 10.75 -15.59 0.08
N TRP A 119 10.83 -16.87 -0.28
CA TRP A 119 9.93 -17.47 -1.26
C TRP A 119 8.51 -17.59 -0.74
N SER A 120 8.31 -17.93 0.53
CA SER A 120 6.97 -17.98 1.15
C SER A 120 6.32 -16.61 1.16
N SER A 121 7.06 -15.57 1.55
CA SER A 121 6.56 -14.19 1.57
C SER A 121 6.29 -13.65 0.16
N LEU A 122 7.15 -13.99 -0.81
CA LEU A 122 6.96 -13.63 -2.22
C LEU A 122 5.69 -14.28 -2.78
N THR A 123 5.53 -15.58 -2.55
CA THR A 123 4.34 -16.32 -3.02
C THR A 123 3.07 -15.75 -2.41
N ALA A 124 3.05 -15.51 -1.10
CA ALA A 124 1.89 -14.96 -0.40
C ALA A 124 1.51 -13.57 -0.96
N SER A 125 2.48 -12.67 -1.08
CA SER A 125 2.23 -11.30 -1.54
C SER A 125 1.80 -11.27 -3.02
N LEU A 126 2.43 -12.02 -3.90
CA LEU A 126 2.05 -12.09 -5.31
C LEU A 126 0.71 -12.79 -5.52
N THR A 127 0.40 -13.84 -4.75
CA THR A 127 -0.93 -14.46 -4.81
C THR A 127 -2.01 -13.44 -4.47
N PHE A 128 -1.81 -12.65 -3.41
CA PHE A 128 -2.75 -11.58 -3.05
C PHE A 128 -2.83 -10.50 -4.13
N ALA A 129 -1.71 -10.10 -4.73
CA ALA A 129 -1.65 -9.09 -5.79
C ALA A 129 -2.58 -9.43 -6.97
N PHE A 130 -2.64 -10.72 -7.34
CA PHE A 130 -3.41 -11.19 -8.48
C PHE A 130 -4.77 -11.78 -8.11
N THR A 131 -5.24 -11.58 -6.86
CA THR A 131 -6.64 -11.87 -6.53
C THR A 131 -7.56 -10.87 -7.25
N HIS A 132 -8.73 -11.35 -7.68
CA HIS A 132 -9.71 -10.51 -8.36
C HIS A 132 -10.06 -9.24 -7.57
N SER A 133 -10.34 -9.38 -6.27
CA SER A 133 -10.76 -8.26 -5.43
C SER A 133 -9.68 -7.19 -5.30
N HIS A 134 -8.40 -7.57 -5.11
CA HIS A 134 -7.32 -6.59 -5.00
C HIS A 134 -7.02 -5.91 -6.34
N TRP A 135 -6.97 -6.69 -7.42
CA TRP A 135 -6.73 -6.17 -8.77
C TRP A 135 -7.82 -5.20 -9.19
N PHE A 136 -9.09 -5.55 -9.00
CA PHE A 136 -10.23 -4.69 -9.36
C PHE A 136 -10.09 -3.31 -8.72
N ASN A 137 -9.81 -3.25 -7.41
CA ASN A 137 -9.62 -1.98 -6.69
C ASN A 137 -8.29 -1.27 -7.04
N ALA A 138 -7.32 -1.98 -7.62
CA ALA A 138 -6.05 -1.39 -8.01
C ALA A 138 -6.10 -0.62 -9.34
N VAL A 139 -7.09 -0.88 -10.20
CA VAL A 139 -7.14 -0.37 -11.56
C VAL A 139 -8.15 0.77 -11.78
N GLU A 140 -8.85 1.18 -10.75
CA GLU A 140 -9.82 2.28 -10.78
C GLU A 140 -9.80 3.12 -9.49
N THR A 141 -10.42 4.31 -9.56
CA THR A 141 -10.45 5.24 -8.41
C THR A 141 -11.49 4.80 -7.40
N GLU A 142 -11.03 4.02 -6.41
CA GLU A 142 -11.86 3.53 -5.31
C GLU A 142 -11.15 3.68 -3.97
N VAL A 143 -11.92 3.95 -2.92
CA VAL A 143 -11.41 4.14 -1.56
C VAL A 143 -10.79 2.88 -0.96
N TYR A 144 -11.17 1.71 -1.47
CA TYR A 144 -10.73 0.40 -0.93
C TYR A 144 -9.24 0.16 -1.12
N ALA A 145 -8.66 0.57 -2.25
CA ALA A 145 -7.21 0.51 -2.47
C ALA A 145 -6.44 1.31 -1.40
N PHE A 146 -6.92 2.52 -1.11
CA PHE A 146 -6.33 3.38 -0.09
C PHE A 146 -6.52 2.84 1.33
N SER A 147 -7.70 2.32 1.66
CA SER A 147 -7.96 1.67 2.94
C SER A 147 -7.09 0.44 3.16
N GLY A 148 -6.91 -0.38 2.13
CA GLY A 148 -5.99 -1.53 2.15
C GLY A 148 -4.55 -1.13 2.42
N PHE A 149 -4.08 -0.07 1.75
CA PHE A 149 -2.75 0.49 1.99
C PHE A 149 -2.56 0.98 3.43
N MET A 150 -3.52 1.78 3.95
CA MET A 150 -3.46 2.27 5.32
C MET A 150 -3.46 1.13 6.34
N THR A 151 -4.24 0.08 6.08
CA THR A 151 -4.25 -1.12 6.94
C THR A 151 -2.90 -1.83 6.94
N ALA A 152 -2.32 -2.08 5.76
CA ALA A 152 -1.00 -2.70 5.64
C ALA A 152 0.09 -1.85 6.32
N LEU A 153 0.04 -0.53 6.13
CA LEU A 153 0.98 0.41 6.75
C LEU A 153 0.91 0.35 8.28
N VAL A 154 -0.30 0.37 8.85
CA VAL A 154 -0.49 0.28 10.31
C VAL A 154 0.04 -1.04 10.85
N VAL A 155 -0.27 -2.17 10.20
CA VAL A 155 0.24 -3.49 10.61
C VAL A 155 1.78 -3.51 10.55
N PHE A 156 2.37 -3.02 9.46
CA PHE A 156 3.82 -2.94 9.31
C PHE A 156 4.47 -2.11 10.43
N LEU A 157 3.88 -0.96 10.75
CA LEU A 157 4.38 -0.07 11.81
C LEU A 157 4.26 -0.69 13.20
N ILE A 158 3.14 -1.37 13.51
CA ILE A 158 2.96 -2.11 14.76
C ILE A 158 4.04 -3.19 14.89
N MET A 159 4.29 -3.95 13.82
CA MET A 159 5.34 -4.96 13.82
C MET A 159 6.74 -4.36 14.00
N ARG A 160 7.03 -3.23 13.39
CA ARG A 160 8.29 -2.49 13.58
C ARG A 160 8.41 -1.94 15.01
N TRP A 161 7.35 -1.34 15.52
CA TRP A 161 7.32 -0.82 16.89
C TRP A 161 7.59 -1.92 17.92
N SER A 162 6.93 -3.05 17.80
CA SER A 162 7.10 -4.16 18.75
C SER A 162 8.53 -4.75 18.79
N GLN A 163 9.34 -4.52 17.74
CA GLN A 163 10.75 -4.88 17.73
C GLN A 163 11.65 -3.89 18.50
N LYS A 164 11.13 -2.68 18.77
CA LYS A 164 11.88 -1.56 19.34
C LYS A 164 11.29 -1.01 20.64
N ILE A 165 10.49 -1.81 21.34
CA ILE A 165 9.81 -1.38 22.58
C ILE A 165 10.79 -0.84 23.64
N HIS A 166 12.02 -1.34 23.66
CA HIS A 166 13.06 -0.91 24.59
C HIS A 166 13.93 0.25 24.07
N ASP A 167 13.66 0.77 22.89
CA ASP A 167 14.38 1.92 22.30
C ASP A 167 13.64 3.21 22.62
N SER A 168 14.37 4.29 22.90
CA SER A 168 13.81 5.62 23.25
C SER A 168 12.91 6.20 22.14
N ASN A 169 13.05 5.72 20.92
CA ASN A 169 12.27 6.19 19.75
C ASN A 169 10.91 5.52 19.57
N HIS A 170 10.48 4.64 20.48
CA HIS A 170 9.21 3.90 20.34
C HIS A 170 7.97 4.82 20.30
N ILE A 171 8.02 5.97 20.96
CA ILE A 171 6.92 6.95 21.02
C ILE A 171 6.57 7.48 19.62
N ILE A 172 7.56 7.71 18.77
CA ILE A 172 7.34 8.20 17.39
C ILE A 172 6.50 7.19 16.59
N TYR A 173 6.78 5.90 16.74
CA TYR A 173 5.97 4.86 16.07
C TYR A 173 4.53 4.81 16.56
N LEU A 174 4.30 5.00 17.88
CA LEU A 174 2.96 5.04 18.45
C LEU A 174 2.15 6.24 17.94
N ILE A 175 2.76 7.41 17.90
CA ILE A 175 2.12 8.62 17.36
C ILE A 175 1.74 8.40 15.91
N PHE A 176 2.64 7.86 15.10
CA PHE A 176 2.39 7.62 13.68
C PHE A 176 1.31 6.56 13.45
N ILE A 177 1.32 5.46 14.22
CA ILE A 177 0.27 4.42 14.20
C ILE A 177 -1.09 5.00 14.55
N SER A 178 -1.15 5.82 15.61
CA SER A 178 -2.40 6.48 16.03
C SER A 178 -2.93 7.41 14.94
N TYR A 179 -2.05 8.19 14.33
CA TYR A 179 -2.41 9.09 13.24
C TYR A 179 -2.92 8.33 12.01
N CYS A 180 -2.24 7.27 11.59
CA CYS A 180 -2.69 6.44 10.48
C CYS A 180 -4.05 5.77 10.75
N ASN A 181 -4.35 5.38 11.99
CA ASN A 181 -5.66 4.83 12.34
C ASN A 181 -6.79 5.86 12.27
N LEU A 182 -6.52 7.13 12.61
CA LEU A 182 -7.50 8.21 12.51
C LEU A 182 -7.82 8.59 11.04
N LEU A 183 -6.89 8.32 10.13
CA LEU A 183 -7.01 8.69 8.72
C LEU A 183 -7.62 7.57 7.85
N LYS A 184 -7.93 6.40 8.44
CA LYS A 184 -8.62 5.33 7.70
C LYS A 184 -10.01 5.84 7.25
N PRO A 185 -10.36 5.71 5.97
CA PRO A 185 -11.74 5.82 5.56
C PRO A 185 -12.54 4.71 6.27
N LEU A 186 -13.73 5.06 6.74
CA LEU A 186 -14.69 4.13 7.34
C LEU A 186 -15.24 3.17 6.29
#